data_702b40d470ff95ecbaf1b41a9ccc8d76
#
_entry.id   702b40d470ff95ecbaf1b41a9ccc8d76
#
_cell.length_a   1.000
_cell.length_b   1.000
_cell.length_c   1.000
_cell.angle_alpha   90.00
_cell.angle_beta   90.00
_cell.angle_gamma   90.00
#
_symmetry.space_group_name_H-M   'P 1'
#
loop_
_entity.id
_entity.type
_entity.pdbx_description
1 polymer ?
#
loop_
_entity_poly.entity_id
_entity_poly.type
_entity_poly.pdbx_seq_one_letter_code
_entity_poly.pdbx_strand_id
1 'polypeptide(L)'
;AASDFYALGKTMEVLCGKKKFRYFLKCPALGKFIFRCCRTEPEKRWQGTAEAKNELCKIHPLNLQLKAVLFPLAVALVVFVSVLGSGLDREKLPELSQMLTPVTAQYFTMEYQTGSAIWKEKIHVHIEKELQNLQKVYQKTQDQIRILELLAWNGQLADKADHAEIYYRQLLTYEPEYSKGYLEYGLFLCRQGRYQESRAVYRQWKNRAEEKRMQIADAFAEEWQEWKKEAGIIFGRTKQSFLEGAF
;
A
#
# COMPACT_ATOMS: atom_id res chain seq x y z
N ALA A 1 25.82 41.96 45.33
CA ALA A 1 24.63 41.43 44.67
C ALA A 1 24.93 40.87 43.26
N ALA A 2 25.47 41.64 42.29
CA ALA A 2 25.69 41.15 40.93
C ALA A 2 26.74 40.01 40.82
N SER A 3 27.74 40.02 41.70
CA SER A 3 28.75 38.96 41.83
C SER A 3 28.17 37.69 42.40
N ASP A 4 27.25 37.76 43.32
CA ASP A 4 26.57 36.64 43.96
C ASP A 4 25.66 35.90 43.00
N PHE A 5 24.98 36.64 42.13
CA PHE A 5 24.18 36.08 41.07
C PHE A 5 25.04 35.36 40.03
N TYR A 6 26.25 35.83 39.74
CA TYR A 6 27.18 35.12 38.86
C TYR A 6 27.61 33.80 39.48
N ALA A 7 28.00 33.83 40.75
CA ALA A 7 28.39 32.61 41.49
C ALA A 7 27.22 31.60 41.53
N LEU A 8 26.01 32.06 41.81
CA LEU A 8 24.79 31.24 41.77
C LEU A 8 24.56 30.61 40.38
N GLY A 9 24.66 31.44 39.32
CA GLY A 9 24.48 30.94 37.97
C GLY A 9 25.50 29.88 37.59
N LYS A 10 26.76 30.03 37.96
CA LYS A 10 27.82 29.07 37.73
C LYS A 10 27.60 27.77 38.53
N THR A 11 27.18 27.89 39.77
CA THR A 11 26.84 26.72 40.62
C THR A 11 25.67 25.95 39.96
N MET A 12 24.63 26.59 39.53
CA MET A 12 23.51 25.95 38.84
C MET A 12 23.94 25.30 37.53
N GLU A 13 24.83 25.96 36.78
CA GLU A 13 25.39 25.39 35.52
C GLU A 13 26.16 24.09 35.81
N VAL A 14 26.96 24.06 36.87
CA VAL A 14 27.71 22.87 37.33
C VAL A 14 26.77 21.77 37.78
N LEU A 15 25.75 22.08 38.57
CA LEU A 15 24.73 21.14 39.03
C LEU A 15 23.95 20.50 37.87
N CYS A 16 23.66 21.25 36.83
CA CYS A 16 23.05 20.71 35.62
C CYS A 16 23.98 19.76 34.80
N GLY A 17 25.30 19.88 34.98
CA GLY A 17 26.32 19.03 34.40
C GLY A 17 26.23 18.86 32.90
N LYS A 18 26.63 17.70 32.37
CA LYS A 18 26.58 17.37 30.95
C LYS A 18 25.14 17.36 30.36
N LYS A 19 24.13 17.31 31.23
CA LYS A 19 22.71 17.29 30.83
C LYS A 19 22.08 18.70 30.83
N LYS A 20 22.84 19.79 31.00
CA LYS A 20 22.36 21.18 31.08
C LYS A 20 21.40 21.54 29.94
N PHE A 21 21.70 21.14 28.70
CA PHE A 21 20.88 21.42 27.55
C PHE A 21 19.48 20.76 27.66
N ARG A 22 19.41 19.54 28.18
CA ARG A 22 18.15 18.80 28.42
C ARG A 22 17.29 19.48 29.51
N TYR A 23 17.93 20.03 30.53
CA TYR A 23 17.21 20.80 31.57
C TYR A 23 16.71 22.15 31.04
N PHE A 24 17.49 22.80 30.19
CA PHE A 24 17.05 24.07 29.56
C PHE A 24 15.90 23.90 28.60
N LEU A 25 15.88 22.79 27.86
CA LEU A 25 14.74 22.42 27.02
C LEU A 25 13.48 22.11 27.84
N LYS A 26 13.65 21.42 28.98
CA LYS A 26 12.52 21.09 29.84
C LYS A 26 11.98 22.32 30.60
N CYS A 27 12.83 23.27 30.94
CA CYS A 27 12.49 24.48 31.67
C CYS A 27 13.20 25.68 31.07
N PRO A 28 12.65 26.29 30.00
CA PRO A 28 13.25 27.44 29.32
C PRO A 28 13.39 28.66 30.26
N ALA A 29 12.49 28.82 31.22
CA ALA A 29 12.55 29.89 32.20
C ALA A 29 13.76 29.74 33.13
N LEU A 30 14.07 28.54 33.57
CA LEU A 30 15.28 28.24 34.32
C LEU A 30 16.54 28.50 33.50
N GLY A 31 16.52 28.11 32.23
CA GLY A 31 17.61 28.38 31.29
C GLY A 31 17.87 29.88 31.12
N LYS A 32 16.81 30.67 30.95
CA LYS A 32 16.90 32.17 30.88
C LYS A 32 17.44 32.76 32.18
N PHE A 33 16.97 32.25 33.33
CA PHE A 33 17.43 32.70 34.63
C PHE A 33 18.95 32.49 34.78
N ILE A 34 19.43 31.26 34.55
CA ILE A 34 20.85 30.90 34.64
C ILE A 34 21.68 31.72 33.64
N PHE A 35 21.21 31.85 32.40
CA PHE A 35 21.91 32.61 31.36
C PHE A 35 22.07 34.09 31.75
N ARG A 36 21.04 34.71 32.34
CA ARG A 36 21.13 36.10 32.82
C ARG A 36 22.07 36.24 34.03
N CYS A 37 22.10 35.24 34.90
CA CYS A 37 23.08 35.19 36.00
C CYS A 37 24.54 35.15 35.50
N CYS A 38 24.81 34.39 34.44
CA CYS A 38 26.15 34.15 33.91
C CYS A 38 26.61 35.19 32.89
N ARG A 39 25.89 36.29 32.66
CA ARG A 39 26.31 37.35 31.74
C ARG A 39 27.67 37.92 32.14
N THR A 40 28.53 38.18 31.19
CA THR A 40 29.85 38.77 31.42
C THR A 40 29.74 40.20 31.98
N GLU A 41 28.78 40.96 31.48
CA GLU A 41 28.53 42.33 31.87
C GLU A 41 27.70 42.38 33.18
N PRO A 42 28.22 42.93 34.29
CA PRO A 42 27.52 42.95 35.58
C PRO A 42 26.15 43.66 35.52
N GLU A 43 26.04 44.70 34.70
CA GLU A 43 24.82 45.51 34.52
C GLU A 43 23.67 44.74 33.87
N LYS A 44 24.00 43.75 33.06
CA LYS A 44 23.01 42.88 32.40
C LYS A 44 22.59 41.68 33.24
N ARG A 45 23.12 41.57 34.47
CA ARG A 45 22.74 40.52 35.43
C ARG A 45 21.50 40.98 36.22
N TRP A 46 21.05 40.14 37.13
CA TRP A 46 20.00 40.51 38.08
C TRP A 46 20.54 41.56 39.04
N GLN A 47 19.86 42.70 39.13
CA GLN A 47 20.32 43.83 39.96
C GLN A 47 19.81 43.75 41.41
N GLY A 48 18.78 42.93 41.66
CA GLY A 48 18.20 42.77 42.99
C GLY A 48 17.57 41.40 43.20
N THR A 49 17.52 41.00 44.47
CA THR A 49 16.92 39.71 44.87
C THR A 49 15.43 39.65 44.59
N ALA A 50 14.73 40.78 44.66
CA ALA A 50 13.30 40.86 44.36
C ALA A 50 12.97 40.55 42.89
N GLU A 51 13.77 41.12 41.96
CA GLU A 51 13.62 40.86 40.54
C GLU A 51 13.90 39.40 40.21
N ALA A 52 14.99 38.85 40.73
CA ALA A 52 15.39 37.48 40.57
C ALA A 52 14.34 36.51 41.15
N LYS A 53 13.80 36.80 42.33
CA LYS A 53 12.73 36.00 42.97
C LYS A 53 11.46 35.99 42.14
N ASN A 54 11.03 37.14 41.65
CA ASN A 54 9.84 37.25 40.81
C ASN A 54 9.96 36.41 39.54
N GLU A 55 11.15 36.33 38.94
CA GLU A 55 11.36 35.49 37.76
C GLU A 55 11.38 33.99 38.10
N LEU A 56 11.97 33.63 39.26
CA LEU A 56 11.94 32.23 39.75
C LEU A 56 10.51 31.80 40.13
N CYS A 57 9.70 32.67 40.70
CA CYS A 57 8.30 32.35 41.04
C CYS A 57 7.42 32.09 39.79
N LYS A 58 7.82 32.57 38.62
CA LYS A 58 7.14 32.24 37.35
C LYS A 58 7.42 30.79 36.90
N ILE A 59 8.37 30.12 37.50
CA ILE A 59 8.72 28.72 37.25
C ILE A 59 7.78 27.82 38.07
N HIS A 60 6.52 27.75 37.67
CA HIS A 60 5.55 26.90 38.39
C HIS A 60 5.69 25.43 37.96
N PRO A 61 5.71 24.45 38.86
CA PRO A 61 5.88 23.03 38.54
C PRO A 61 4.77 22.48 37.62
N LEU A 62 3.55 22.99 37.73
CA LEU A 62 2.44 22.64 36.84
C LEU A 62 2.67 23.08 35.37
N ASN A 63 3.26 24.27 35.17
CA ASN A 63 3.63 24.74 33.83
C ASN A 63 4.80 23.92 33.21
N LEU A 64 5.63 23.33 34.04
CA LEU A 64 6.72 22.45 33.59
C LEU A 64 6.20 21.12 33.01
N GLN A 65 5.21 20.51 33.66
CA GLN A 65 4.63 19.26 33.18
C GLN A 65 3.81 19.47 31.90
N LEU A 66 3.01 20.55 31.87
CA LEU A 66 2.21 20.84 30.68
C LEU A 66 3.07 21.22 29.44
N LYS A 67 4.11 22.04 29.65
CA LYS A 67 5.04 22.38 28.55
C LYS A 67 5.97 21.25 28.15
N ALA A 68 6.33 20.37 29.09
CA ALA A 68 7.13 19.19 28.80
C ALA A 68 6.37 18.16 27.96
N VAL A 69 5.04 18.15 28.00
CA VAL A 69 4.17 17.29 27.18
C VAL A 69 3.76 18.00 25.90
N LEU A 70 3.37 19.28 25.97
CA LEU A 70 2.89 20.03 24.80
C LEU A 70 4.00 20.36 23.79
N PHE A 71 5.24 20.59 24.25
CA PHE A 71 6.34 20.91 23.35
C PHE A 71 6.76 19.72 22.45
N PRO A 72 6.99 18.51 22.97
CA PRO A 72 7.24 17.35 22.10
C PRO A 72 6.02 16.97 21.24
N LEU A 73 4.80 17.21 21.73
CA LEU A 73 3.59 16.99 20.95
C LEU A 73 3.49 18.01 19.80
N ALA A 74 3.81 19.30 20.04
CA ALA A 74 3.85 20.32 19.00
C ALA A 74 4.96 20.07 17.99
N VAL A 75 6.14 19.64 18.44
CA VAL A 75 7.24 19.26 17.55
C VAL A 75 6.89 18.01 16.76
N ALA A 76 6.28 17.01 17.39
CA ALA A 76 5.78 15.82 16.73
C ALA A 76 4.69 16.16 15.69
N LEU A 77 3.80 17.11 16.02
CA LEU A 77 2.75 17.58 15.11
C LEU A 77 3.36 18.36 13.93
N VAL A 78 4.36 19.20 14.17
CA VAL A 78 5.09 19.95 13.12
C VAL A 78 5.88 18.99 12.25
N VAL A 79 6.56 18.01 12.83
CA VAL A 79 7.26 16.96 12.07
C VAL A 79 6.25 16.10 11.29
N PHE A 80 5.13 15.74 11.90
CA PHE A 80 4.06 14.99 11.25
C PHE A 80 3.39 15.79 10.12
N VAL A 81 3.11 17.08 10.33
CA VAL A 81 2.59 17.98 9.29
C VAL A 81 3.66 18.30 8.26
N SER A 82 4.93 18.39 8.63
CA SER A 82 6.03 18.53 7.66
C SER A 82 6.27 17.26 6.87
N VAL A 83 6.10 16.09 7.46
CA VAL A 83 6.14 14.78 6.79
C VAL A 83 4.89 14.56 5.92
N LEU A 84 3.74 15.11 6.34
CA LEU A 84 2.52 15.09 5.52
C LEU A 84 2.48 16.24 4.50
N GLY A 85 3.07 17.38 4.81
CA GLY A 85 3.02 18.61 4.01
C GLY A 85 4.25 18.85 3.13
N SER A 86 5.45 18.42 3.52
CA SER A 86 6.43 17.98 2.51
C SER A 86 5.75 16.78 1.92
N GLY A 87 4.97 17.01 0.84
CA GLY A 87 4.67 15.86 0.05
C GLY A 87 5.92 15.01 0.10
N LEU A 88 5.91 13.93 0.86
CA LEU A 88 6.73 12.81 0.54
C LEU A 88 6.75 12.92 -0.97
N ASP A 89 7.88 13.32 -1.56
CA ASP A 89 8.08 12.95 -2.94
C ASP A 89 7.64 11.53 -2.89
N ARG A 90 6.40 11.32 -3.29
CA ARG A 90 5.89 9.96 -3.44
C ARG A 90 6.93 9.44 -4.38
N GLU A 91 7.91 8.73 -3.84
CA GLU A 91 8.84 7.99 -4.67
C GLU A 91 7.89 7.40 -5.67
N LYS A 92 7.92 7.95 -6.90
CA LYS A 92 6.90 7.61 -7.88
C LYS A 92 7.00 6.14 -7.93
N LEU A 93 5.99 5.46 -7.35
CA LEU A 93 5.96 4.01 -7.29
C LEU A 93 6.41 3.57 -8.68
N PRO A 94 7.43 2.74 -8.81
CA PRO A 94 7.90 2.27 -10.10
C PRO A 94 6.67 1.78 -10.87
N GLU A 95 6.67 1.94 -12.16
CA GLU A 95 5.56 1.47 -12.98
C GLU A 95 5.32 -0.02 -12.70
N LEU A 96 4.07 -0.42 -12.52
CA LEU A 96 3.73 -1.81 -12.20
C LEU A 96 4.38 -2.81 -13.16
N SER A 97 4.50 -2.45 -14.44
CA SER A 97 5.18 -3.26 -15.48
C SER A 97 6.61 -3.63 -15.08
N GLN A 98 7.36 -2.70 -14.48
CA GLN A 98 8.73 -2.94 -14.02
C GLN A 98 8.79 -3.91 -12.85
N MET A 99 7.78 -3.89 -11.99
CA MET A 99 7.69 -4.79 -10.85
C MET A 99 7.18 -6.20 -11.24
N LEU A 100 6.31 -6.28 -12.24
CA LEU A 100 5.79 -7.55 -12.73
C LEU A 100 6.81 -8.34 -13.56
N THR A 101 7.69 -7.65 -14.28
CA THR A 101 8.69 -8.31 -15.13
C THR A 101 9.54 -9.34 -14.39
N PRO A 102 10.18 -9.05 -13.24
CA PRO A 102 10.97 -10.04 -12.51
C PRO A 102 10.11 -11.15 -11.93
N VAL A 103 8.86 -10.88 -11.56
CA VAL A 103 7.93 -11.89 -11.02
C VAL A 103 7.54 -12.89 -12.12
N THR A 104 7.11 -12.39 -13.27
CA THR A 104 6.69 -13.26 -14.40
C THR A 104 7.87 -13.93 -15.08
N ALA A 105 9.07 -13.34 -15.07
CA ALA A 105 10.28 -13.97 -15.64
C ALA A 105 10.61 -15.31 -14.98
N GLN A 106 10.18 -15.57 -13.75
CA GLN A 106 10.43 -16.84 -13.05
C GLN A 106 9.85 -18.05 -13.80
N TYR A 107 8.74 -17.89 -14.53
CA TYR A 107 8.17 -18.97 -15.36
C TYR A 107 9.04 -19.37 -16.54
N PHE A 108 9.96 -18.50 -16.95
CA PHE A 108 10.84 -18.72 -18.09
C PHE A 108 12.25 -19.17 -17.68
N THR A 109 12.48 -19.37 -16.36
CA THR A 109 13.77 -19.87 -15.88
C THR A 109 13.95 -21.34 -16.21
N MET A 110 15.20 -21.75 -16.43
CA MET A 110 15.53 -23.16 -16.63
C MET A 110 15.08 -24.00 -15.42
N GLU A 111 15.22 -23.49 -14.22
CA GLU A 111 14.79 -24.14 -12.99
C GLU A 111 13.28 -24.42 -12.97
N TYR A 112 12.46 -23.50 -13.48
CA TYR A 112 11.03 -23.75 -13.61
C TYR A 112 10.74 -24.78 -14.71
N GLN A 113 11.39 -24.67 -15.87
CA GLN A 113 11.13 -25.56 -17.01
C GLN A 113 11.52 -27.00 -16.71
N THR A 114 12.67 -27.21 -16.06
CA THR A 114 13.24 -28.56 -15.80
C THR A 114 13.04 -29.05 -14.38
N GLY A 115 12.53 -28.19 -13.48
CA GLY A 115 12.38 -28.47 -12.06
C GLY A 115 11.33 -29.54 -11.75
N SER A 116 11.48 -30.20 -10.62
CA SER A 116 10.49 -31.11 -10.06
C SER A 116 9.15 -30.43 -9.76
N ALA A 117 8.07 -31.21 -9.66
CA ALA A 117 6.75 -30.68 -9.29
C ALA A 117 6.77 -29.88 -7.98
N ILE A 118 7.51 -30.37 -6.97
CA ILE A 118 7.67 -29.68 -5.67
C ILE A 118 8.36 -28.33 -5.85
N TRP A 119 9.33 -28.23 -6.73
CA TRP A 119 10.04 -26.98 -7.00
C TRP A 119 9.15 -25.99 -7.74
N LYS A 120 8.41 -26.45 -8.74
CA LYS A 120 7.41 -25.63 -9.45
C LYS A 120 6.35 -25.08 -8.51
N GLU A 121 5.85 -25.90 -7.60
CA GLU A 121 4.88 -25.47 -6.59
C GLU A 121 5.44 -24.35 -5.70
N LYS A 122 6.68 -24.47 -5.24
CA LYS A 122 7.33 -23.39 -4.45
C LYS A 122 7.40 -22.07 -5.22
N ILE A 123 7.71 -22.12 -6.51
CA ILE A 123 7.74 -20.94 -7.38
C ILE A 123 6.33 -20.34 -7.49
N HIS A 124 5.30 -21.15 -7.73
CA HIS A 124 3.91 -20.66 -7.80
C HIS A 124 3.47 -19.98 -6.50
N VAL A 125 3.77 -20.56 -5.34
CA VAL A 125 3.47 -19.97 -4.04
C VAL A 125 4.23 -18.66 -3.83
N HIS A 126 5.48 -18.58 -4.26
CA HIS A 126 6.26 -17.36 -4.17
C HIS A 126 5.67 -16.25 -5.07
N ILE A 127 5.36 -16.57 -6.32
CA ILE A 127 4.75 -15.63 -7.27
C ILE A 127 3.39 -15.14 -6.74
N GLU A 128 2.55 -16.02 -6.24
CA GLU A 128 1.25 -15.65 -5.66
C GLU A 128 1.43 -14.63 -4.53
N LYS A 129 2.37 -14.88 -3.62
CA LYS A 129 2.67 -13.99 -2.50
C LYS A 129 3.17 -12.62 -2.98
N GLU A 130 4.06 -12.59 -3.96
CA GLU A 130 4.58 -11.33 -4.53
C GLU A 130 3.47 -10.54 -5.22
N LEU A 131 2.62 -11.19 -6.02
CA LEU A 131 1.47 -10.54 -6.66
C LEU A 131 0.47 -9.99 -5.64
N GLN A 132 0.18 -10.73 -4.57
CA GLN A 132 -0.66 -10.25 -3.47
C GLN A 132 -0.06 -9.04 -2.73
N ASN A 133 1.26 -8.99 -2.60
CA ASN A 133 1.94 -7.82 -2.03
C ASN A 133 1.82 -6.61 -2.97
N LEU A 134 2.02 -6.80 -4.27
CA LEU A 134 1.82 -5.74 -5.27
C LEU A 134 0.36 -5.25 -5.28
N GLN A 135 -0.61 -6.15 -5.13
CA GLN A 135 -2.02 -5.81 -5.06
C GLN A 135 -2.35 -4.83 -3.91
N LYS A 136 -1.66 -4.94 -2.77
CA LYS A 136 -1.83 -4.03 -1.62
C LYS A 136 -1.27 -2.64 -1.90
N VAL A 137 -0.24 -2.54 -2.73
CA VAL A 137 0.48 -1.29 -3.01
C VAL A 137 -0.12 -0.54 -4.20
N TYR A 138 -0.45 -1.24 -5.27
CA TYR A 138 -0.96 -0.66 -6.51
C TYR A 138 -2.49 -0.64 -6.50
N GLN A 139 -3.08 0.53 -6.21
CA GLN A 139 -4.53 0.67 -6.02
C GLN A 139 -5.26 1.20 -7.27
N LYS A 140 -4.56 1.49 -8.37
CA LYS A 140 -5.20 1.92 -9.61
C LYS A 140 -5.97 0.77 -10.25
N THR A 141 -7.13 1.05 -10.81
CA THR A 141 -8.01 0.04 -11.41
C THR A 141 -7.29 -0.83 -12.44
N GLN A 142 -6.54 -0.24 -13.36
CA GLN A 142 -5.78 -1.00 -14.37
C GLN A 142 -4.72 -1.91 -13.76
N ASP A 143 -4.05 -1.46 -12.72
CA ASP A 143 -3.02 -2.24 -12.02
C ASP A 143 -3.66 -3.43 -11.29
N GLN A 144 -4.78 -3.22 -10.64
CA GLN A 144 -5.55 -4.26 -9.95
C GLN A 144 -6.04 -5.34 -10.93
N ILE A 145 -6.60 -4.94 -12.07
CA ILE A 145 -7.02 -5.85 -13.13
C ILE A 145 -5.86 -6.74 -13.56
N ARG A 146 -4.71 -6.14 -13.87
CA ARG A 146 -3.53 -6.86 -14.34
C ARG A 146 -2.96 -7.83 -13.30
N ILE A 147 -2.96 -7.42 -12.03
CA ILE A 147 -2.50 -8.29 -10.93
C ILE A 147 -3.47 -9.46 -10.74
N LEU A 148 -4.78 -9.22 -10.77
CA LEU A 148 -5.79 -10.28 -10.65
C LEU A 148 -5.76 -11.28 -11.80
N GLU A 149 -5.53 -10.81 -13.04
CA GLU A 149 -5.30 -11.68 -14.20
C GLU A 149 -4.10 -12.60 -13.98
N LEU A 150 -2.97 -12.04 -13.53
CA LEU A 150 -1.76 -12.81 -13.27
C LEU A 150 -1.93 -13.80 -12.11
N LEU A 151 -2.66 -13.44 -11.06
CA LEU A 151 -3.01 -14.34 -9.96
C LEU A 151 -3.86 -15.52 -10.44
N ALA A 152 -4.88 -15.25 -11.26
CA ALA A 152 -5.72 -16.28 -11.85
C ALA A 152 -4.90 -17.20 -12.76
N TRP A 153 -4.05 -16.64 -13.61
CA TRP A 153 -3.16 -17.38 -14.47
C TRP A 153 -2.15 -18.24 -13.69
N ASN A 154 -1.55 -17.69 -12.63
CA ASN A 154 -0.68 -18.45 -11.74
C ASN A 154 -1.40 -19.64 -11.12
N GLY A 155 -2.64 -19.46 -10.68
CA GLY A 155 -3.47 -20.54 -10.15
C GLY A 155 -3.72 -21.65 -11.18
N GLN A 156 -3.97 -21.29 -12.45
CA GLN A 156 -4.12 -22.25 -13.53
C GLN A 156 -2.83 -23.05 -13.79
N LEU A 157 -1.69 -22.37 -13.88
CA LEU A 157 -0.39 -23.02 -14.09
C LEU A 157 0.02 -23.92 -12.93
N ALA A 158 -0.42 -23.59 -11.71
CA ALA A 158 -0.18 -24.38 -10.50
C ALA A 158 -1.14 -25.56 -10.35
N ASP A 159 -2.07 -25.77 -11.31
CA ASP A 159 -3.17 -26.74 -11.22
C ASP A 159 -4.05 -26.55 -9.95
N LYS A 160 -4.14 -25.30 -9.48
CA LYS A 160 -4.97 -24.88 -8.34
C LYS A 160 -6.24 -24.19 -8.83
N ALA A 161 -7.15 -24.98 -9.39
CA ALA A 161 -8.37 -24.48 -10.02
C ALA A 161 -9.21 -23.57 -9.10
N ASP A 162 -9.33 -23.93 -7.82
CA ASP A 162 -10.09 -23.15 -6.83
C ASP A 162 -9.46 -21.75 -6.62
N HIS A 163 -8.13 -21.65 -6.56
CA HIS A 163 -7.43 -20.36 -6.45
C HIS A 163 -7.65 -19.51 -7.70
N ALA A 164 -7.48 -20.09 -8.89
CA ALA A 164 -7.72 -19.39 -10.14
C ALA A 164 -9.16 -18.83 -10.20
N GLU A 165 -10.14 -19.65 -9.83
CA GLU A 165 -11.55 -19.24 -9.81
C GLU A 165 -11.82 -18.06 -8.86
N ILE A 166 -11.24 -18.09 -7.66
CA ILE A 166 -11.38 -16.98 -6.69
C ILE A 166 -10.91 -15.68 -7.33
N TYR A 167 -9.76 -15.67 -8.00
CA TYR A 167 -9.22 -14.47 -8.62
C TYR A 167 -10.02 -14.01 -9.84
N TYR A 168 -10.56 -14.91 -10.66
CA TYR A 168 -11.49 -14.56 -11.73
C TYR A 168 -12.77 -13.91 -11.20
N ARG A 169 -13.34 -14.47 -10.14
CA ARG A 169 -14.53 -13.89 -9.52
C ARG A 169 -14.25 -12.52 -8.90
N GLN A 170 -13.08 -12.34 -8.27
CA GLN A 170 -12.64 -11.04 -7.77
C GLN A 170 -12.47 -10.03 -8.91
N LEU A 171 -11.85 -10.43 -10.01
CA LEU A 171 -11.66 -9.58 -11.19
C LEU A 171 -12.99 -9.08 -11.73
N LEU A 172 -13.97 -9.96 -11.93
CA LEU A 172 -15.30 -9.60 -12.43
C LEU A 172 -16.15 -8.82 -11.42
N THR A 173 -15.86 -8.94 -10.13
CA THR A 173 -16.49 -8.10 -9.09
C THR A 173 -15.86 -6.72 -9.07
N TYR A 174 -14.54 -6.63 -9.24
CA TYR A 174 -13.79 -5.39 -9.22
C TYR A 174 -14.05 -4.53 -10.47
N GLU A 175 -14.02 -5.15 -11.66
CA GLU A 175 -14.29 -4.49 -12.93
C GLU A 175 -15.34 -5.27 -13.75
N PRO A 176 -16.63 -5.03 -13.48
CA PRO A 176 -17.71 -5.76 -14.13
C PRO A 176 -17.86 -5.50 -15.64
N GLU A 177 -17.21 -4.48 -16.17
CA GLU A 177 -17.26 -4.11 -17.61
C GLU A 177 -16.04 -4.66 -18.38
N TYR A 178 -15.17 -5.43 -17.73
CA TYR A 178 -13.97 -5.97 -18.34
C TYR A 178 -14.24 -7.24 -19.12
N SER A 179 -14.57 -7.08 -20.43
CA SER A 179 -14.96 -8.18 -21.32
C SER A 179 -13.94 -9.31 -21.41
N LYS A 180 -12.62 -9.00 -21.40
CA LYS A 180 -11.56 -10.02 -21.43
C LYS A 180 -11.59 -10.91 -20.19
N GLY A 181 -11.91 -10.37 -19.02
CA GLY A 181 -12.04 -11.17 -17.80
C GLY A 181 -13.13 -12.24 -17.90
N TYR A 182 -14.26 -11.91 -18.52
CA TYR A 182 -15.32 -12.91 -18.81
C TYR A 182 -14.86 -14.00 -19.78
N LEU A 183 -14.14 -13.60 -20.83
CA LEU A 183 -13.58 -14.53 -21.81
C LEU A 183 -12.63 -15.53 -21.17
N GLU A 184 -11.64 -15.03 -20.42
CA GLU A 184 -10.63 -15.86 -19.77
C GLU A 184 -11.25 -16.80 -18.71
N TYR A 185 -12.19 -16.27 -17.91
CA TYR A 185 -12.91 -17.09 -16.93
C TYR A 185 -13.78 -18.14 -17.61
N GLY A 186 -14.47 -17.78 -18.68
CA GLY A 186 -15.28 -18.73 -19.45
C GLY A 186 -14.46 -19.88 -20.07
N LEU A 187 -13.32 -19.55 -20.68
CA LEU A 187 -12.39 -20.54 -21.22
C LEU A 187 -11.78 -21.42 -20.12
N PHE A 188 -11.42 -20.84 -18.98
CA PHE A 188 -10.96 -21.57 -17.83
C PHE A 188 -11.99 -22.63 -17.39
N LEU A 189 -13.27 -22.26 -17.27
CA LEU A 189 -14.34 -23.20 -16.91
C LEU A 189 -14.54 -24.30 -17.96
N CYS A 190 -14.41 -23.97 -19.26
CA CYS A 190 -14.44 -24.98 -20.32
C CYS A 190 -13.32 -26.00 -20.16
N ARG A 191 -12.09 -25.55 -19.90
CA ARG A 191 -10.92 -26.43 -19.67
C ARG A 191 -11.11 -27.36 -18.46
N GLN A 192 -11.90 -26.91 -17.47
CA GLN A 192 -12.30 -27.72 -16.31
C GLN A 192 -13.51 -28.63 -16.59
N GLY A 193 -14.04 -28.64 -17.82
CA GLY A 193 -15.25 -29.40 -18.17
C GLY A 193 -16.56 -28.82 -17.61
N ARG A 194 -16.52 -27.63 -17.00
CA ARG A 194 -17.64 -26.95 -16.34
C ARG A 194 -18.46 -26.10 -17.34
N TYR A 195 -18.91 -26.72 -18.42
CA TYR A 195 -19.56 -26.02 -19.55
C TYR A 195 -20.85 -25.27 -19.16
N GLN A 196 -21.62 -25.77 -18.20
CA GLN A 196 -22.84 -25.10 -17.76
C GLN A 196 -22.53 -23.75 -17.09
N GLU A 197 -21.52 -23.74 -16.26
CA GLU A 197 -21.07 -22.53 -15.55
C GLU A 197 -20.42 -21.56 -16.55
N SER A 198 -19.64 -22.06 -17.48
CA SER A 198 -19.08 -21.24 -18.58
C SER A 198 -20.20 -20.54 -19.37
N ARG A 199 -21.30 -21.25 -19.68
CA ARG A 199 -22.48 -20.62 -20.32
C ARG A 199 -23.16 -19.59 -19.44
N ALA A 200 -23.16 -19.78 -18.12
CA ALA A 200 -23.72 -18.79 -17.20
C ALA A 200 -22.87 -17.51 -17.20
N VAL A 201 -21.53 -17.63 -17.21
CA VAL A 201 -20.61 -16.50 -17.35
C VAL A 201 -20.83 -15.75 -18.67
N TYR A 202 -21.04 -16.49 -19.78
CA TYR A 202 -21.36 -15.88 -21.08
C TYR A 202 -22.66 -15.08 -21.03
N ARG A 203 -23.74 -15.63 -20.44
CA ARG A 203 -25.02 -14.94 -20.29
C ARG A 203 -24.86 -13.67 -19.45
N GLN A 204 -24.08 -13.77 -18.37
CA GLN A 204 -23.79 -12.61 -17.53
C GLN A 204 -23.09 -11.51 -18.31
N TRP A 205 -22.06 -11.86 -19.08
CA TRP A 205 -21.41 -10.91 -19.98
C TRP A 205 -22.37 -10.32 -20.99
N LYS A 206 -23.15 -11.16 -21.69
CA LYS A 206 -24.08 -10.73 -22.73
C LYS A 206 -25.09 -9.70 -22.22
N ASN A 207 -25.72 -9.99 -21.08
CA ASN A 207 -26.68 -9.08 -20.46
C ASN A 207 -26.05 -7.70 -20.15
N ARG A 208 -24.82 -7.72 -19.60
CA ARG A 208 -24.07 -6.47 -19.34
C ARG A 208 -23.65 -5.77 -20.61
N ALA A 209 -23.20 -6.51 -21.62
CA ALA A 209 -22.77 -5.97 -22.89
C ALA A 209 -23.90 -5.25 -23.63
N GLU A 210 -25.11 -5.80 -23.56
CA GLU A 210 -26.32 -5.16 -24.10
C GLU A 210 -26.65 -3.85 -23.35
N GLU A 211 -26.55 -3.85 -22.02
CA GLU A 211 -26.81 -2.68 -21.18
C GLU A 211 -25.74 -1.59 -21.33
N LYS A 212 -24.47 -1.98 -21.29
CA LYS A 212 -23.31 -1.07 -21.24
C LYS A 212 -22.59 -0.87 -22.57
N ARG A 213 -23.11 -1.47 -23.66
CA ARG A 213 -22.50 -1.44 -25.01
C ARG A 213 -21.04 -1.92 -25.01
N MET A 214 -20.75 -2.93 -24.19
CA MET A 214 -19.43 -3.52 -24.14
C MET A 214 -19.12 -4.25 -25.44
N GLN A 215 -17.87 -4.14 -25.89
CA GLN A 215 -17.40 -4.82 -27.09
C GLN A 215 -16.22 -5.73 -26.72
N ILE A 216 -16.05 -6.78 -27.50
CA ILE A 216 -14.84 -7.58 -27.48
C ILE A 216 -13.84 -6.91 -28.41
N ALA A 217 -12.64 -6.66 -27.92
CA ALA A 217 -11.59 -6.12 -28.76
C ALA A 217 -11.22 -7.13 -29.85
N ASP A 218 -10.96 -6.65 -31.05
CA ASP A 218 -10.62 -7.47 -32.24
C ASP A 218 -9.44 -8.41 -31.97
N ALA A 219 -8.52 -7.99 -31.11
CA ALA A 219 -7.39 -8.81 -30.68
C ALA A 219 -7.78 -10.14 -30.00
N PHE A 220 -9.02 -10.26 -29.50
CA PHE A 220 -9.53 -11.45 -28.82
C PHE A 220 -10.66 -12.12 -29.58
N ALA A 221 -10.83 -11.79 -30.86
CA ALA A 221 -11.95 -12.31 -31.66
C ALA A 221 -11.88 -13.84 -31.84
N GLU A 222 -10.69 -14.39 -31.99
CA GLU A 222 -10.47 -15.84 -32.17
C GLU A 222 -10.80 -16.59 -30.88
N GLU A 223 -10.23 -16.19 -29.76
CA GLU A 223 -10.48 -16.79 -28.45
C GLU A 223 -11.95 -16.68 -28.04
N TRP A 224 -12.59 -15.59 -28.48
CA TRP A 224 -14.02 -15.40 -28.26
C TRP A 224 -14.88 -16.39 -29.04
N GLN A 225 -14.52 -16.70 -30.28
CA GLN A 225 -15.20 -17.72 -31.09
C GLN A 225 -14.90 -19.13 -30.55
N GLU A 226 -13.65 -19.39 -30.11
CA GLU A 226 -13.27 -20.62 -29.45
C GLU A 226 -14.13 -20.85 -28.21
N TRP A 227 -14.23 -19.86 -27.31
CA TRP A 227 -15.09 -19.98 -26.12
C TRP A 227 -16.53 -20.31 -26.46
N LYS A 228 -17.13 -19.60 -27.44
CA LYS A 228 -18.50 -19.87 -27.88
C LYS A 228 -18.67 -21.30 -28.41
N LYS A 229 -17.69 -21.80 -29.11
CA LYS A 229 -17.67 -23.15 -29.65
C LYS A 229 -17.54 -24.18 -28.53
N GLU A 230 -16.56 -24.06 -27.67
CA GLU A 230 -16.31 -24.96 -26.54
C GLU A 230 -17.47 -24.99 -25.54
N ALA A 231 -17.99 -23.85 -25.16
CA ALA A 231 -19.15 -23.75 -24.28
C ALA A 231 -20.45 -24.26 -24.94
N GLY A 232 -20.41 -24.60 -26.25
CA GLY A 232 -21.60 -25.00 -26.99
C GLY A 232 -22.67 -23.89 -27.10
N ILE A 233 -22.24 -22.64 -27.13
CA ILE A 233 -23.10 -21.46 -27.28
C ILE A 233 -23.45 -21.24 -28.75
N ILE A 234 -22.51 -21.53 -29.64
CA ILE A 234 -22.76 -21.64 -31.08
C ILE A 234 -23.08 -23.12 -31.33
N PHE A 235 -24.32 -23.51 -31.18
CA PHE A 235 -24.76 -24.68 -31.93
C PHE A 235 -24.87 -24.23 -33.39
N GLY A 236 -23.84 -24.59 -34.15
CA GLY A 236 -24.00 -24.53 -35.58
C GLY A 236 -25.24 -25.33 -35.94
N ARG A 237 -26.01 -24.84 -36.91
CA ARG A 237 -27.19 -25.46 -37.53
C ARG A 237 -27.00 -26.88 -38.03
N THR A 238 -25.90 -27.56 -37.67
CA THR A 238 -25.44 -28.84 -38.20
C THR A 238 -25.94 -30.08 -37.48
N LYS A 239 -26.56 -29.96 -36.28
CA LYS A 239 -27.11 -31.17 -35.63
C LYS A 239 -28.63 -31.26 -35.70
N GLN A 240 -29.34 -30.16 -35.93
CA GLN A 240 -30.79 -30.22 -36.04
C GLN A 240 -31.24 -30.63 -37.47
N SER A 241 -30.43 -30.33 -38.49
CA SER A 241 -30.72 -30.75 -39.87
C SER A 241 -30.45 -32.25 -40.16
N PHE A 242 -29.77 -32.96 -39.25
CA PHE A 242 -29.50 -34.41 -39.43
C PHE A 242 -30.59 -35.28 -38.76
N LEU A 243 -31.42 -34.70 -37.92
CA LEU A 243 -32.54 -35.45 -37.28
C LEU A 243 -33.89 -35.14 -37.94
N GLU A 244 -34.01 -34.11 -38.76
CA GLU A 244 -35.25 -33.81 -39.50
C GLU A 244 -35.26 -34.36 -40.93
N GLY A 245 -34.17 -35.00 -41.37
CA GLY A 245 -34.08 -35.62 -42.71
C GLY A 245 -34.17 -37.16 -42.70
N ALA A 246 -34.56 -37.77 -41.62
CA ALA A 246 -34.69 -39.23 -41.50
C ALA A 246 -36.08 -39.63 -40.97
N PHE A 247 -37.12 -39.14 -41.64
CA PHE A 247 -38.47 -39.75 -41.63
C PHE A 247 -39.08 -39.56 -43.03
#